data_6162e427b15f7bfe48d1f6b2fcd46aae
#
_entry.id   6162e427b15f7bfe48d1f6b2fcd46aae
#
_cell.length_a   1.000
_cell.length_b   1.000
_cell.length_c   1.000
_cell.angle_alpha   90.00
_cell.angle_beta   90.00
_cell.angle_gamma   90.00
#
_symmetry.space_group_name_H-M   'P 1'
#
loop_
_entity.id
_entity.type
_entity.pdbx_description
1 polymer ?
#
loop_
_entity_poly.entity_id
_entity_poly.type
_entity_poly.pdbx_seq_one_letter_code
_entity_poly.pdbx_strand_id
1 'polypeptide(L)'
;AIDALYAPIHQEGLFGREIFWEQGAACDVVWGRTRGYSDLATFRYTGDESPLRTTYNNFTQVTSRANWVIAKLLEKQAGTALTAVETRSLGEAYFMRAFSHFYIAYRYGTDKQGVPFTRYEDYPDGYDNSIPKQQASVVDNYKYIIEDLDNAIKYLPKFEEYGAEDRGRAHKAAAVAYKAKVYAYWATWDKTQWNNVISMVNELETTYGRDLAPNFDDVFSSDFANFWTKEYLFGIAGTGGDTPGGSEFPGVILENKGWGIYNGWGQNKPSYDIYEEMIKDGAGNDRIKRTLLEYGQEFEFFGETRKFFSTADVESGFMINKYMDAFKYKDADKKGYVSTNGDWPTSRVNMPLIRFAEMLLFRAEAYLATNHPDKAATDLNRLRTRAHLTPIAGNATWTDLYHERRCELAFEFTDHLYDLKRWFHAGNAEIKALAEKELNAHPRARHYADRGDYNSTFEIGAYEDYVNEANPLVKAVKYDDHFIAFPYPSTEITKSGGALKQNDGY
;
A
#
# COMPACT_ATOMS: atom_id res chain seq x y z
N ALA A 1 -13.06 22.51 2.66
CA ALA A 1 -11.78 22.37 3.39
C ALA A 1 -11.41 20.91 3.62
N ILE A 2 -12.37 20.08 4.08
CA ILE A 2 -12.06 18.68 4.42
C ILE A 2 -11.69 17.85 3.17
N ASP A 3 -12.33 18.06 2.05
CA ASP A 3 -12.02 17.34 0.81
C ASP A 3 -10.57 17.60 0.32
N ALA A 4 -10.02 18.75 0.68
CA ALA A 4 -8.61 19.08 0.40
C ALA A 4 -7.60 18.19 1.16
N LEU A 5 -8.04 17.42 2.17
CA LEU A 5 -7.20 16.44 2.86
C LEU A 5 -7.10 15.14 2.08
N TYR A 6 -8.17 14.76 1.37
CA TYR A 6 -8.21 13.54 0.56
C TYR A 6 -7.58 13.73 -0.81
N ALA A 7 -7.66 14.93 -1.39
CA ALA A 7 -7.19 15.17 -2.76
C ALA A 7 -5.72 14.70 -3.03
N PRO A 8 -4.72 14.93 -2.15
CA PRO A 8 -3.36 14.49 -2.42
C PRO A 8 -3.18 12.98 -2.48
N ILE A 9 -3.99 12.19 -1.77
CA ILE A 9 -3.81 10.73 -1.74
C ILE A 9 -4.17 10.06 -3.07
N HIS A 10 -5.00 10.69 -3.89
CA HIS A 10 -5.38 10.19 -5.21
C HIS A 10 -4.35 10.49 -6.29
N GLN A 11 -3.46 11.46 -6.05
CA GLN A 11 -2.54 11.97 -7.06
C GLN A 11 -1.32 11.08 -7.27
N GLU A 12 -0.66 11.23 -8.42
CA GLU A 12 0.58 10.54 -8.76
C GLU A 12 1.66 10.65 -7.69
N GLY A 13 1.73 11.77 -6.99
CA GLY A 13 2.71 12.01 -5.92
C GLY A 13 2.55 11.13 -4.68
N LEU A 14 1.45 10.39 -4.55
CA LEU A 14 1.20 9.40 -3.50
C LEU A 14 0.66 8.08 -4.11
N PHE A 15 -0.60 7.71 -3.81
CA PHE A 15 -1.14 6.40 -4.18
C PHE A 15 -1.58 6.30 -5.66
N GLY A 16 -1.56 7.40 -6.40
CA GLY A 16 -1.70 7.35 -7.85
C GLY A 16 -0.49 6.73 -8.56
N ARG A 17 0.71 6.72 -7.94
CA ARG A 17 1.92 6.14 -8.53
C ARG A 17 3.08 5.93 -7.54
N GLU A 18 3.59 7.01 -6.91
CA GLU A 18 4.89 7.01 -6.24
C GLU A 18 5.00 5.95 -5.15
N ILE A 19 3.96 5.81 -4.31
CA ILE A 19 3.94 4.81 -3.23
C ILE A 19 4.06 3.38 -3.78
N PHE A 20 3.35 3.07 -4.86
CA PHE A 20 3.41 1.74 -5.46
C PHE A 20 4.80 1.43 -6.02
N TRP A 21 5.46 2.42 -6.59
CA TRP A 21 6.78 2.25 -7.16
C TRP A 21 7.88 2.14 -6.09
N GLU A 22 7.76 2.88 -4.99
CA GLU A 22 8.65 2.71 -3.83
C GLU A 22 8.54 1.30 -3.23
N GLN A 23 7.32 0.81 -3.09
CA GLN A 23 7.05 -0.53 -2.58
C GLN A 23 7.56 -1.63 -3.52
N GLY A 24 7.58 -1.38 -4.81
CA GLY A 24 8.11 -2.27 -5.83
C GLY A 24 9.64 -2.46 -5.79
N ALA A 25 10.34 -1.84 -4.87
CA ALA A 25 11.76 -2.11 -4.63
C ALA A 25 12.03 -3.51 -4.04
N ALA A 26 11.00 -4.26 -3.61
CA ALA A 26 11.08 -5.69 -3.31
C ALA A 26 11.09 -6.52 -4.61
N CYS A 27 11.38 -7.82 -4.53
CA CYS A 27 11.56 -8.65 -5.72
C CYS A 27 10.27 -9.10 -6.43
N ASP A 28 9.09 -8.66 -5.97
CA ASP A 28 7.81 -9.06 -6.55
C ASP A 28 7.49 -8.39 -7.90
N VAL A 29 8.20 -7.35 -8.27
CA VAL A 29 8.10 -6.69 -9.56
C VAL A 29 9.45 -6.57 -10.24
N VAL A 30 9.43 -6.60 -11.57
CA VAL A 30 10.56 -6.13 -12.36
C VAL A 30 10.40 -4.63 -12.57
N TRP A 31 11.49 -3.90 -12.47
CA TRP A 31 11.47 -2.44 -12.47
C TRP A 31 12.30 -1.84 -13.61
N GLY A 32 11.86 -0.70 -14.11
CA GLY A 32 12.59 0.06 -15.12
C GLY A 32 13.59 1.05 -14.49
N ARG A 33 14.42 1.67 -15.35
CA ARG A 33 15.45 2.65 -14.97
C ARG A 33 14.92 4.08 -14.85
N THR A 34 13.66 4.26 -14.55
CA THR A 34 13.00 5.57 -14.59
C THR A 34 13.04 6.25 -13.22
N ARG A 35 13.40 7.52 -13.17
CA ARG A 35 13.21 8.43 -12.04
C ARG A 35 13.79 7.99 -10.68
N GLY A 36 14.93 7.29 -10.64
CA GLY A 36 15.57 6.87 -9.40
C GLY A 36 14.98 5.60 -8.76
N TYR A 37 13.95 4.96 -9.35
CA TYR A 37 13.41 3.71 -8.81
C TYR A 37 14.39 2.55 -8.88
N SER A 38 15.27 2.55 -9.87
CA SER A 38 16.38 1.60 -9.95
C SER A 38 17.32 1.73 -8.75
N ASP A 39 17.52 2.95 -8.25
CA ASP A 39 18.37 3.18 -7.09
C ASP A 39 17.69 2.72 -5.81
N LEU A 40 16.36 2.89 -5.69
CA LEU A 40 15.56 2.31 -4.60
C LEU A 40 15.64 0.78 -4.61
N ALA A 41 15.45 0.16 -5.76
CA ALA A 41 15.47 -1.29 -5.92
C ALA A 41 16.85 -1.91 -5.64
N THR A 42 17.93 -1.17 -5.88
CA THR A 42 19.31 -1.63 -5.71
C THR A 42 20.01 -1.12 -4.45
N PHE A 43 19.28 -0.45 -3.55
CA PHE A 43 19.76 0.13 -2.30
C PHE A 43 20.93 1.12 -2.49
N ARG A 44 20.90 1.92 -3.57
CA ARG A 44 21.90 2.96 -3.88
C ARG A 44 21.36 4.38 -3.75
N TYR A 45 20.26 4.54 -3.04
CA TYR A 45 19.58 5.80 -2.88
C TYR A 45 20.18 6.68 -1.79
N THR A 46 19.99 7.98 -1.97
CA THR A 46 20.36 9.04 -1.04
C THR A 46 19.15 9.94 -0.76
N GLY A 47 19.33 10.99 0.03
CA GLY A 47 18.27 11.99 0.25
C GLY A 47 17.92 12.86 -0.97
N ASP A 48 18.58 12.67 -2.10
CA ASP A 48 18.33 13.45 -3.33
C ASP A 48 17.31 12.79 -4.26
N GLU A 49 16.91 11.55 -3.98
CA GLU A 49 15.98 10.82 -4.83
C GLU A 49 14.62 11.49 -4.93
N SER A 50 14.19 11.72 -6.19
CA SER A 50 12.92 12.40 -6.48
C SER A 50 11.71 11.70 -5.89
N PRO A 51 11.55 10.36 -5.96
CA PRO A 51 10.43 9.66 -5.34
C PRO A 51 10.32 9.94 -3.85
N LEU A 52 11.41 9.76 -3.10
CA LEU A 52 11.44 9.95 -1.64
C LEU A 52 11.05 11.38 -1.25
N ARG A 53 11.58 12.38 -1.96
CA ARG A 53 11.23 13.78 -1.74
C ARG A 53 9.76 14.05 -2.05
N THR A 54 9.23 13.49 -3.13
CA THR A 54 7.85 13.71 -3.56
C THR A 54 6.87 13.16 -2.54
N THR A 55 7.05 11.93 -2.08
CA THR A 55 6.17 11.29 -1.10
C THR A 55 6.27 11.98 0.26
N TYR A 56 7.47 12.31 0.73
CA TYR A 56 7.66 13.06 1.98
C TYR A 56 6.90 14.39 1.96
N ASN A 57 7.07 15.19 0.90
CA ASN A 57 6.45 16.51 0.79
C ASN A 57 4.91 16.41 0.70
N ASN A 58 4.38 15.47 -0.04
CA ASN A 58 2.93 15.31 -0.18
C ASN A 58 2.28 14.86 1.14
N PHE A 59 2.85 13.90 1.87
CA PHE A 59 2.34 13.54 3.18
C PHE A 59 2.45 14.69 4.19
N THR A 60 3.57 15.41 4.20
CA THR A 60 3.75 16.61 5.04
C THR A 60 2.67 17.66 4.74
N GLN A 61 2.31 17.84 3.46
CA GLN A 61 1.24 18.76 3.08
C GLN A 61 -0.12 18.33 3.67
N VAL A 62 -0.45 17.02 3.63
CA VAL A 62 -1.68 16.49 4.26
C VAL A 62 -1.66 16.75 5.76
N THR A 63 -0.55 16.44 6.44
CA THR A 63 -0.38 16.69 7.87
C THR A 63 -0.60 18.16 8.23
N SER A 64 0.01 19.09 7.47
CA SER A 64 -0.12 20.53 7.69
C SER A 64 -1.56 21.02 7.49
N ARG A 65 -2.23 20.57 6.44
CA ARG A 65 -3.65 20.90 6.20
C ARG A 65 -4.56 20.37 7.31
N ALA A 66 -4.33 19.15 7.76
CA ALA A 66 -5.08 18.55 8.86
C ALA A 66 -4.88 19.33 10.17
N ASN A 67 -3.65 19.74 10.48
CA ASN A 67 -3.34 20.64 11.60
C ASN A 67 -4.21 21.91 11.60
N TRP A 68 -4.33 22.57 10.45
CA TRP A 68 -5.16 23.78 10.32
C TRP A 68 -6.64 23.50 10.58
N VAL A 69 -7.16 22.41 10.03
CA VAL A 69 -8.58 22.03 10.23
C VAL A 69 -8.85 21.74 11.70
N ILE A 70 -7.98 20.97 12.34
CA ILE A 70 -8.12 20.61 13.77
C ILE A 70 -8.08 21.87 14.63
N ALA A 71 -7.05 22.71 14.49
CA ALA A 71 -6.90 23.93 15.29
C ALA A 71 -8.11 24.86 15.16
N LYS A 72 -8.62 25.06 13.93
CA LYS A 72 -9.79 25.93 13.70
C LYS A 72 -11.10 25.35 14.24
N LEU A 73 -11.30 24.06 14.15
CA LEU A 73 -12.51 23.44 14.70
C LEU A 73 -12.46 23.37 16.22
N LEU A 74 -11.32 23.15 16.84
CA LEU A 74 -11.18 23.21 18.30
C LEU A 74 -11.33 24.63 18.83
N GLU A 75 -10.79 25.66 18.15
CA GLU A 75 -11.00 27.06 18.47
C GLU A 75 -12.50 27.41 18.47
N LYS A 76 -13.22 26.97 17.43
CA LYS A 76 -14.67 27.14 17.34
C LYS A 76 -15.40 26.40 18.46
N GLN A 77 -15.02 25.15 18.74
CA GLN A 77 -15.64 24.30 19.77
C GLN A 77 -15.55 24.92 21.17
N ALA A 78 -14.48 25.66 21.45
CA ALA A 78 -14.31 26.35 22.73
C ALA A 78 -15.39 27.44 23.00
N GLY A 79 -15.95 28.01 21.94
CA GLY A 79 -16.98 29.08 22.04
C GLY A 79 -18.37 28.66 21.60
N THR A 80 -18.50 27.66 20.75
CA THR A 80 -19.79 27.22 20.14
C THR A 80 -19.74 25.73 19.80
N ALA A 81 -20.83 25.01 20.08
CA ALA A 81 -20.94 23.60 19.73
C ALA A 81 -20.75 23.38 18.21
N LEU A 82 -20.00 22.37 17.84
CA LEU A 82 -19.85 21.97 16.45
C LEU A 82 -21.13 21.34 15.91
N THR A 83 -21.46 21.62 14.68
CA THR A 83 -22.50 20.89 13.94
C THR A 83 -22.06 19.43 13.69
N ALA A 84 -22.99 18.55 13.30
CA ALA A 84 -22.68 17.16 12.97
C ALA A 84 -21.63 17.05 11.87
N VAL A 85 -21.71 17.88 10.83
CA VAL A 85 -20.72 17.93 9.73
C VAL A 85 -19.35 18.38 10.24
N GLU A 86 -19.29 19.39 11.10
CA GLU A 86 -18.03 19.87 11.67
C GLU A 86 -17.41 18.84 12.63
N THR A 87 -18.23 18.16 13.41
CA THR A 87 -17.77 17.07 14.29
C THR A 87 -17.15 15.94 13.47
N ARG A 88 -17.82 15.52 12.38
CA ARG A 88 -17.28 14.56 11.45
C ARG A 88 -15.97 15.07 10.83
N SER A 89 -15.96 16.31 10.35
CA SER A 89 -14.77 16.92 9.75
C SER A 89 -13.58 16.98 10.70
N LEU A 90 -13.81 17.19 11.99
CA LEU A 90 -12.78 17.12 13.02
C LEU A 90 -12.22 15.68 13.13
N GLY A 91 -13.09 14.68 13.15
CA GLY A 91 -12.68 13.26 13.13
C GLY A 91 -11.90 12.89 11.89
N GLU A 92 -12.34 13.31 10.70
CA GLU A 92 -11.64 13.11 9.45
C GLU A 92 -10.26 13.80 9.45
N ALA A 93 -10.15 15.00 10.01
CA ALA A 93 -8.88 15.71 10.09
C ALA A 93 -7.88 15.00 11.03
N TYR A 94 -8.32 14.50 12.18
CA TYR A 94 -7.49 13.68 13.06
C TYR A 94 -7.04 12.40 12.37
N PHE A 95 -7.95 11.71 11.67
CA PHE A 95 -7.61 10.51 10.92
C PHE A 95 -6.56 10.81 9.83
N MET A 96 -6.74 11.85 9.03
CA MET A 96 -5.84 12.20 7.93
C MET A 96 -4.47 12.69 8.44
N ARG A 97 -4.43 13.35 9.61
CA ARG A 97 -3.16 13.70 10.27
C ARG A 97 -2.41 12.44 10.73
N ALA A 98 -3.10 11.54 11.40
CA ALA A 98 -2.54 10.25 11.82
C ALA A 98 -2.06 9.42 10.63
N PHE A 99 -2.88 9.30 9.60
CA PHE A 99 -2.58 8.58 8.37
C PHE A 99 -1.30 9.10 7.72
N SER A 100 -1.24 10.38 7.42
CA SER A 100 -0.08 10.96 6.74
C SER A 100 1.17 10.96 7.61
N HIS A 101 1.04 11.24 8.91
CA HIS A 101 2.14 11.16 9.86
C HIS A 101 2.69 9.73 9.98
N PHE A 102 1.82 8.71 9.97
CA PHE A 102 2.24 7.31 10.02
C PHE A 102 3.09 6.94 8.80
N TYR A 103 2.67 7.32 7.58
CA TYR A 103 3.45 7.05 6.37
C TYR A 103 4.80 7.76 6.33
N ILE A 104 4.95 8.91 6.98
CA ILE A 104 6.26 9.57 7.17
C ILE A 104 7.05 8.84 8.27
N ALA A 105 6.41 8.54 9.41
CA ALA A 105 7.07 8.03 10.58
C ALA A 105 7.82 6.72 10.32
N TYR A 106 7.15 5.69 9.82
CA TYR A 106 7.80 4.39 9.62
C TYR A 106 8.79 4.38 8.45
N ARG A 107 8.65 5.30 7.50
CA ARG A 107 9.55 5.38 6.33
C ARG A 107 10.86 6.08 6.64
N TYR A 108 10.81 7.11 7.49
CA TYR A 108 11.96 7.97 7.76
C TYR A 108 12.42 7.97 9.22
N GLY A 109 11.68 7.33 10.13
CA GLY A 109 12.01 7.28 11.55
C GLY A 109 12.63 5.96 11.99
N THR A 110 13.48 6.03 13.03
CA THR A 110 14.06 4.89 13.72
C THR A 110 13.83 5.01 15.21
N ASP A 111 14.23 3.99 16.00
CA ASP A 111 14.21 4.05 17.46
C ASP A 111 15.11 5.14 18.04
N LYS A 112 16.11 5.58 17.28
CA LYS A 112 17.08 6.62 17.69
C LYS A 112 16.74 8.00 17.19
N GLN A 113 15.86 8.11 16.20
CA GLN A 113 15.53 9.36 15.55
C GLN A 113 14.14 9.28 14.93
N GLY A 114 13.23 10.05 15.49
CA GLY A 114 11.87 10.19 14.96
C GLY A 114 11.78 11.24 13.87
N VAL A 115 10.58 11.40 13.30
CA VAL A 115 10.29 12.40 12.28
C VAL A 115 9.76 13.70 12.91
N PRO A 116 9.91 14.84 12.23
CA PRO A 116 9.30 16.09 12.69
C PRO A 116 7.79 16.00 12.80
N PHE A 117 7.27 16.43 13.92
CA PHE A 117 5.82 16.52 14.14
C PHE A 117 5.46 17.61 15.13
N THR A 118 4.43 18.37 14.83
CA THR A 118 3.90 19.44 15.67
C THR A 118 2.38 19.49 15.53
N ARG A 119 1.72 19.70 16.64
CA ARG A 119 0.27 19.95 16.72
C ARG A 119 0.04 21.43 16.84
N TYR A 120 -0.73 22.03 15.94
CA TYR A 120 -1.00 23.48 15.99
C TYR A 120 -1.89 23.86 17.16
N GLU A 121 -2.75 22.95 17.63
CA GLU A 121 -3.58 23.14 18.82
C GLU A 121 -2.76 23.34 20.11
N ASP A 122 -1.50 22.91 20.15
CA ASP A 122 -0.61 23.12 21.30
C ASP A 122 0.03 24.54 21.29
N TYR A 123 -0.24 25.34 20.27
CA TYR A 123 0.33 26.69 20.07
C TYR A 123 -0.76 27.71 19.76
N PRO A 124 -1.55 28.13 20.77
CA PRO A 124 -2.67 29.06 20.56
C PRO A 124 -2.22 30.42 20.03
N ASP A 125 -1.00 30.84 20.34
CA ASP A 125 -0.41 32.13 19.88
C ASP A 125 0.24 32.02 18.49
N GLY A 126 0.14 30.88 17.83
CA GLY A 126 0.72 30.58 16.54
C GLY A 126 1.99 29.73 16.64
N TYR A 127 2.23 28.94 15.62
CA TYR A 127 3.39 28.05 15.50
C TYR A 127 4.36 28.56 14.43
N ASP A 128 5.62 28.66 14.79
CA ASP A 128 6.70 28.95 13.84
C ASP A 128 7.14 27.66 13.15
N ASN A 129 6.80 27.54 11.87
CA ASN A 129 7.16 26.40 11.03
C ASN A 129 8.63 26.42 10.55
N SER A 130 9.40 27.45 10.84
CA SER A 130 10.77 27.58 10.34
C SER A 130 11.72 26.53 10.91
N ILE A 131 11.40 25.98 12.08
CA ILE A 131 12.23 24.99 12.77
C ILE A 131 11.40 23.71 12.99
N PRO A 132 11.65 22.61 12.24
CA PRO A 132 10.95 21.35 12.46
C PRO A 132 11.30 20.76 13.83
N LYS A 133 10.27 20.33 14.57
CA LYS A 133 10.45 19.61 15.85
C LYS A 133 10.60 18.11 15.60
N GLN A 134 11.82 17.68 15.34
CA GLN A 134 12.14 16.27 15.18
C GLN A 134 11.94 15.54 16.52
N GLN A 135 11.21 14.42 16.51
CA GLN A 135 11.02 13.60 17.69
C GLN A 135 12.29 12.79 18.02
N ALA A 136 12.46 12.42 19.28
CA ALA A 136 13.63 11.66 19.71
C ALA A 136 13.65 10.23 19.14
N SER A 137 12.49 9.67 18.89
CA SER A 137 12.31 8.30 18.38
C SER A 137 11.04 8.20 17.54
N VAL A 138 10.99 7.28 16.59
CA VAL A 138 9.77 6.91 15.88
C VAL A 138 8.68 6.41 16.82
N VAL A 139 9.07 5.84 17.96
CA VAL A 139 8.12 5.42 19.00
C VAL A 139 7.34 6.61 19.56
N ASP A 140 7.95 7.77 19.69
CA ASP A 140 7.24 9.00 20.10
C ASP A 140 6.27 9.47 19.01
N ASN A 141 6.64 9.33 17.74
CA ASN A 141 5.69 9.57 16.64
C ASN A 141 4.50 8.61 16.71
N TYR A 142 4.72 7.32 16.96
CA TYR A 142 3.61 6.35 17.08
C TYR A 142 2.65 6.70 18.22
N LYS A 143 3.13 7.20 19.36
CA LYS A 143 2.25 7.67 20.45
C LYS A 143 1.32 8.79 19.97
N TYR A 144 1.86 9.81 19.30
CA TYR A 144 1.05 10.89 18.73
C TYR A 144 0.05 10.40 17.69
N ILE A 145 0.45 9.44 16.85
CA ILE A 145 -0.44 8.85 15.84
C ILE A 145 -1.60 8.10 16.51
N ILE A 146 -1.33 7.32 17.56
CA ILE A 146 -2.37 6.61 18.33
C ILE A 146 -3.33 7.59 19.00
N GLU A 147 -2.85 8.67 19.60
CA GLU A 147 -3.71 9.71 20.19
C GLU A 147 -4.60 10.37 19.12
N ASP A 148 -4.08 10.65 17.94
CA ASP A 148 -4.87 11.19 16.84
C ASP A 148 -5.93 10.19 16.35
N LEU A 149 -5.59 8.90 16.27
CA LEU A 149 -6.56 7.85 15.93
C LEU A 149 -7.63 7.67 17.00
N ASP A 150 -7.30 7.84 18.28
CA ASP A 150 -8.28 7.84 19.38
C ASP A 150 -9.24 9.02 19.26
N ASN A 151 -8.74 10.20 18.93
CA ASN A 151 -9.57 11.36 18.63
C ASN A 151 -10.41 11.14 17.37
N ALA A 152 -9.86 10.52 16.34
CA ALA A 152 -10.63 10.16 15.15
C ALA A 152 -11.80 9.22 15.50
N ILE A 153 -11.56 8.16 16.27
CA ILE A 153 -12.61 7.23 16.74
C ILE A 153 -13.69 7.97 17.56
N LYS A 154 -13.32 8.96 18.34
CA LYS A 154 -14.26 9.75 19.12
C LYS A 154 -15.24 10.52 18.25
N TYR A 155 -14.77 11.15 17.17
CA TYR A 155 -15.55 12.11 16.38
C TYR A 155 -16.11 11.52 15.06
N LEU A 156 -15.53 10.46 14.51
CA LEU A 156 -16.00 9.84 13.28
C LEU A 156 -17.31 9.05 13.51
N PRO A 157 -18.17 8.93 12.48
CA PRO A 157 -19.29 7.98 12.49
C PRO A 157 -18.78 6.55 12.24
N LYS A 158 -19.66 5.57 12.45
CA LYS A 158 -19.47 4.22 11.93
C LYS A 158 -19.71 4.21 10.42
N PHE A 159 -19.16 3.22 9.73
CA PHE A 159 -19.32 3.07 8.27
C PHE A 159 -20.81 3.02 7.85
N GLU A 160 -21.61 2.30 8.62
CA GLU A 160 -23.04 2.09 8.35
C GLU A 160 -23.90 3.35 8.52
N GLU A 161 -23.35 4.39 9.16
CA GLU A 161 -24.00 5.68 9.34
C GLU A 161 -23.77 6.64 8.16
N TYR A 162 -22.92 6.27 7.21
CA TYR A 162 -22.67 7.08 6.00
C TYR A 162 -23.72 6.85 4.92
N GLY A 163 -24.17 7.93 4.29
CA GLY A 163 -24.86 7.88 3.01
C GLY A 163 -23.95 7.37 1.89
N ALA A 164 -24.54 7.01 0.76
CA ALA A 164 -23.80 6.42 -0.36
C ALA A 164 -22.66 7.32 -0.86
N GLU A 165 -22.86 8.62 -0.84
CA GLU A 165 -21.93 9.66 -1.29
C GLU A 165 -20.73 9.86 -0.37
N ASP A 166 -20.83 9.42 0.88
CA ASP A 166 -19.78 9.61 1.91
C ASP A 166 -19.01 8.32 2.23
N ARG A 167 -19.35 7.17 1.65
CA ARG A 167 -18.78 5.86 2.00
C ARG A 167 -17.28 5.73 1.77
N GLY A 168 -16.69 6.55 0.92
CA GLY A 168 -15.23 6.60 0.72
C GLY A 168 -14.46 7.35 1.81
N ARG A 169 -15.14 8.00 2.76
CA ARG A 169 -14.53 8.78 3.84
C ARG A 169 -14.04 7.89 4.97
N ALA A 170 -13.12 8.43 5.77
CA ALA A 170 -12.66 7.77 6.99
C ALA A 170 -13.83 7.56 7.99
N HIS A 171 -13.80 6.41 8.66
CA HIS A 171 -14.82 6.01 9.64
C HIS A 171 -14.17 5.31 10.85
N LYS A 172 -14.92 5.05 11.92
CA LYS A 172 -14.36 4.49 13.16
C LYS A 172 -13.56 3.20 12.94
N ALA A 173 -14.09 2.25 12.17
CA ALA A 173 -13.38 1.00 11.91
C ALA A 173 -12.08 1.22 11.11
N ALA A 174 -12.01 2.21 10.21
CA ALA A 174 -10.77 2.58 9.55
C ALA A 174 -9.71 3.06 10.55
N ALA A 175 -10.11 3.89 11.51
CA ALA A 175 -9.19 4.37 12.54
C ALA A 175 -8.68 3.24 13.45
N VAL A 176 -9.54 2.29 13.84
CA VAL A 176 -9.13 1.09 14.60
C VAL A 176 -8.18 0.21 13.80
N ALA A 177 -8.43 0.04 12.49
CA ALA A 177 -7.55 -0.72 11.61
C ALA A 177 -6.15 -0.08 11.50
N TYR A 178 -6.09 1.25 11.35
CA TYR A 178 -4.80 1.94 11.38
C TYR A 178 -4.12 1.86 12.74
N LYS A 179 -4.86 1.86 13.87
CA LYS A 179 -4.25 1.56 15.18
C LYS A 179 -3.58 0.18 15.20
N ALA A 180 -4.27 -0.85 14.69
CA ALA A 180 -3.68 -2.18 14.60
C ALA A 180 -2.39 -2.18 13.76
N LYS A 181 -2.40 -1.52 12.61
CA LYS A 181 -1.22 -1.39 11.73
C LYS A 181 -0.09 -0.62 12.41
N VAL A 182 -0.38 0.50 13.08
CA VAL A 182 0.62 1.27 13.84
C VAL A 182 1.25 0.43 14.95
N TYR A 183 0.45 -0.32 15.72
CA TYR A 183 0.98 -1.21 16.75
C TYR A 183 1.83 -2.34 16.16
N ALA A 184 1.48 -2.90 15.00
CA ALA A 184 2.30 -3.91 14.32
C ALA A 184 3.67 -3.34 13.88
N TYR A 185 3.70 -2.10 13.41
CA TYR A 185 4.93 -1.40 13.05
C TYR A 185 5.73 -0.98 14.30
N TRP A 186 5.06 -0.56 15.37
CA TRP A 186 5.70 -0.27 16.64
C TRP A 186 6.32 -1.53 17.27
N ALA A 187 5.73 -2.71 17.06
CA ALA A 187 6.28 -3.98 17.51
C ALA A 187 7.68 -4.32 16.93
N THR A 188 8.10 -3.64 15.88
CA THR A 188 9.49 -3.68 15.40
C THR A 188 10.47 -3.24 16.49
N TRP A 189 10.09 -2.26 17.30
CA TRP A 189 10.91 -1.65 18.34
C TRP A 189 10.54 -2.10 19.76
N ASP A 190 9.28 -2.47 19.98
CA ASP A 190 8.73 -2.95 21.25
C ASP A 190 7.74 -4.09 21.03
N LYS A 191 8.20 -5.32 21.20
CA LYS A 191 7.41 -6.53 20.96
C LYS A 191 6.17 -6.67 21.85
N THR A 192 6.04 -5.90 22.92
CA THR A 192 4.84 -5.91 23.78
C THR A 192 3.60 -5.40 23.05
N GLN A 193 3.79 -4.62 21.97
CA GLN A 193 2.72 -4.06 21.16
C GLN A 193 1.89 -5.11 20.38
N TRP A 194 2.40 -6.34 20.23
CA TRP A 194 1.63 -7.41 19.60
C TRP A 194 0.29 -7.71 20.31
N ASN A 195 0.22 -7.51 21.62
CA ASN A 195 -1.04 -7.65 22.35
C ASN A 195 -2.07 -6.59 21.97
N ASN A 196 -1.62 -5.37 21.67
CA ASN A 196 -2.48 -4.30 21.18
C ASN A 196 -2.99 -4.60 19.76
N VAL A 197 -2.17 -5.19 18.90
CA VAL A 197 -2.61 -5.67 17.57
C VAL A 197 -3.77 -6.65 17.69
N ILE A 198 -3.62 -7.68 18.52
CA ILE A 198 -4.66 -8.68 18.78
C ILE A 198 -5.95 -8.01 19.27
N SER A 199 -5.84 -7.07 20.20
CA SER A 199 -6.99 -6.36 20.76
C SER A 199 -7.74 -5.54 19.69
N MET A 200 -7.01 -4.78 18.86
CA MET A 200 -7.62 -3.94 17.81
C MET A 200 -8.30 -4.77 16.73
N VAL A 201 -7.70 -5.88 16.31
CA VAL A 201 -8.32 -6.76 15.31
C VAL A 201 -9.57 -7.46 15.88
N ASN A 202 -9.55 -7.88 17.14
CA ASN A 202 -10.74 -8.40 17.82
C ASN A 202 -11.85 -7.34 17.90
N GLU A 203 -11.51 -6.06 18.16
CA GLU A 203 -12.47 -4.96 18.17
C GLU A 203 -13.11 -4.73 16.79
N LEU A 204 -12.35 -4.83 15.71
CA LEU A 204 -12.88 -4.75 14.35
C LEU A 204 -13.96 -5.81 14.09
N GLU A 205 -13.76 -7.03 14.57
CA GLU A 205 -14.75 -8.11 14.43
C GLU A 205 -15.97 -7.89 15.32
N THR A 206 -15.75 -7.68 16.62
CA THR A 206 -16.81 -7.73 17.62
C THR A 206 -17.63 -6.44 17.72
N THR A 207 -16.99 -5.28 17.52
CA THR A 207 -17.64 -3.96 17.67
C THR A 207 -18.09 -3.38 16.34
N TYR A 208 -17.33 -3.65 15.26
CA TYR A 208 -17.58 -3.07 13.94
C TYR A 208 -18.04 -4.08 12.90
N GLY A 209 -18.15 -5.38 13.26
CA GLY A 209 -18.66 -6.43 12.38
C GLY A 209 -17.85 -6.61 11.08
N ARG A 210 -16.56 -6.25 11.11
CA ARG A 210 -15.68 -6.41 9.95
C ARG A 210 -15.30 -7.87 9.74
N ASP A 211 -15.25 -8.28 8.48
CA ASP A 211 -14.98 -9.65 8.07
C ASP A 211 -14.47 -9.68 6.62
N LEU A 212 -14.00 -10.84 6.16
CA LEU A 212 -13.63 -11.04 4.77
C LEU A 212 -14.84 -10.91 3.84
N ALA A 213 -14.60 -10.45 2.62
CA ALA A 213 -15.54 -10.57 1.53
C ALA A 213 -15.77 -12.06 1.21
N PRO A 214 -16.96 -12.46 0.74
CA PRO A 214 -17.27 -13.86 0.45
C PRO A 214 -16.30 -14.51 -0.54
N ASN A 215 -15.90 -13.77 -1.58
CA ASN A 215 -14.94 -14.22 -2.59
C ASN A 215 -13.78 -13.23 -2.69
N PHE A 216 -12.60 -13.72 -3.07
CA PHE A 216 -11.44 -12.87 -3.29
C PHE A 216 -11.68 -11.82 -4.38
N ASP A 217 -12.40 -12.20 -5.43
CA ASP A 217 -12.75 -11.34 -6.55
C ASP A 217 -13.61 -10.13 -6.16
N ASP A 218 -14.46 -10.26 -5.15
CA ASP A 218 -15.38 -9.20 -4.71
C ASP A 218 -14.65 -7.96 -4.20
N VAL A 219 -13.45 -8.16 -3.64
CA VAL A 219 -12.60 -7.06 -3.12
C VAL A 219 -12.19 -6.09 -4.22
N PHE A 220 -11.99 -6.60 -5.44
CA PHE A 220 -11.49 -5.85 -6.61
C PHE A 220 -12.53 -5.77 -7.72
N SER A 221 -13.79 -5.92 -7.38
CA SER A 221 -14.90 -5.87 -8.35
C SER A 221 -15.14 -4.43 -8.82
N SER A 222 -15.45 -4.28 -10.11
CA SER A 222 -16.01 -3.06 -10.67
C SER A 222 -17.54 -2.98 -10.52
N ASP A 223 -18.17 -3.99 -9.97
CA ASP A 223 -19.60 -3.99 -9.66
C ASP A 223 -19.88 -3.18 -8.39
N PHE A 224 -20.67 -2.12 -8.52
CA PHE A 224 -21.04 -1.26 -7.39
C PHE A 224 -21.70 -2.01 -6.23
N ALA A 225 -22.38 -3.13 -6.48
CA ALA A 225 -22.97 -3.96 -5.44
C ALA A 225 -21.93 -4.53 -4.48
N ASN A 226 -20.70 -4.76 -4.98
CA ASN A 226 -19.60 -5.36 -4.23
C ASN A 226 -18.57 -4.34 -3.72
N PHE A 227 -18.72 -3.05 -4.00
CA PHE A 227 -17.74 -2.02 -3.62
C PHE A 227 -17.52 -1.92 -2.12
N TRP A 228 -18.58 -2.08 -1.33
CA TRP A 228 -18.59 -1.79 0.10
C TRP A 228 -18.80 -3.06 0.93
N THR A 229 -17.92 -4.03 0.72
CA THR A 229 -17.93 -5.26 1.51
C THR A 229 -17.51 -5.01 2.96
N LYS A 230 -17.74 -5.97 3.84
CA LYS A 230 -17.25 -5.92 5.23
C LYS A 230 -15.73 -5.91 5.33
N GLU A 231 -15.04 -6.31 4.28
CA GLU A 231 -13.58 -6.33 4.21
C GLU A 231 -12.98 -4.95 3.97
N TYR A 232 -13.73 -4.04 3.33
CA TYR A 232 -13.25 -2.68 3.08
C TYR A 232 -13.09 -1.91 4.39
N LEU A 233 -11.92 -1.32 4.61
CA LEU A 233 -11.64 -0.47 5.77
C LEU A 233 -11.33 0.97 5.35
N PHE A 234 -10.38 1.18 4.45
CA PHE A 234 -10.09 2.49 3.88
C PHE A 234 -9.35 2.36 2.55
N GLY A 235 -9.58 3.30 1.64
CA GLY A 235 -8.92 3.29 0.34
C GLY A 235 -9.36 4.42 -0.56
N ILE A 236 -8.98 4.33 -1.82
CA ILE A 236 -9.41 5.23 -2.87
C ILE A 236 -10.68 4.65 -3.48
N ALA A 237 -11.78 5.38 -3.31
CA ALA A 237 -13.07 4.98 -3.87
C ALA A 237 -13.06 5.14 -5.38
N GLY A 238 -13.44 4.08 -6.10
CA GLY A 238 -13.76 4.13 -7.51
C GLY A 238 -15.10 4.83 -7.70
N THR A 239 -15.16 5.78 -8.61
CA THR A 239 -16.41 6.41 -9.00
C THR A 239 -16.77 5.96 -10.40
N GLY A 240 -17.94 5.39 -10.58
CA GLY A 240 -18.42 5.09 -11.92
C GLY A 240 -19.10 6.28 -12.54
N GLY A 241 -19.02 6.43 -13.85
CA GLY A 241 -19.71 7.44 -14.63
C GLY A 241 -18.79 8.42 -15.35
N ASP A 242 -19.40 9.42 -15.99
CA ASP A 242 -18.71 10.39 -16.84
C ASP A 242 -17.85 11.41 -16.06
N THR A 243 -17.82 11.30 -14.74
CA THR A 243 -17.04 12.20 -13.88
C THR A 243 -15.67 11.60 -13.64
N PRO A 244 -14.57 12.33 -13.85
CA PRO A 244 -13.24 11.89 -13.45
C PRO A 244 -13.21 11.69 -11.94
N GLY A 245 -13.28 10.46 -11.50
CA GLY A 245 -13.22 10.07 -10.10
C GLY A 245 -12.60 8.69 -10.00
N GLY A 246 -11.99 8.40 -8.88
CA GLY A 246 -11.20 7.21 -8.71
C GLY A 246 -9.74 7.42 -9.11
N SER A 247 -9.01 6.34 -9.30
CA SER A 247 -7.59 6.37 -9.56
C SER A 247 -7.26 6.15 -11.03
N GLU A 248 -6.32 6.91 -11.54
CA GLU A 248 -5.69 6.69 -12.86
C GLU A 248 -4.70 5.52 -12.82
N PHE A 249 -4.32 5.09 -11.62
CA PHE A 249 -3.29 4.07 -11.41
C PHE A 249 -3.51 2.79 -12.23
N PRO A 250 -4.69 2.12 -12.22
CA PRO A 250 -4.85 0.89 -12.96
C PRO A 250 -4.70 1.06 -14.47
N GLY A 251 -5.33 2.08 -15.03
CA GLY A 251 -5.38 2.27 -16.47
C GLY A 251 -4.14 2.92 -17.08
N VAL A 252 -3.43 3.76 -16.32
CA VAL A 252 -2.24 4.46 -16.82
C VAL A 252 -0.95 3.72 -16.46
N ILE A 253 -0.80 3.36 -15.20
CA ILE A 253 0.46 2.84 -14.69
C ILE A 253 0.65 1.36 -15.03
N LEU A 254 -0.41 0.56 -14.88
CA LEU A 254 -0.33 -0.90 -14.99
C LEU A 254 -0.57 -1.43 -16.39
N GLU A 255 -1.44 -0.80 -17.20
CA GLU A 255 -1.78 -1.31 -18.51
C GLU A 255 -0.67 -1.14 -19.55
N ASN A 256 -0.63 -2.06 -20.51
CA ASN A 256 0.33 -2.00 -21.61
C ASN A 256 -0.03 -0.94 -22.63
N LYS A 257 0.98 -0.38 -23.29
CA LYS A 257 0.83 0.45 -24.47
C LYS A 257 0.17 -0.33 -25.61
N GLY A 258 -0.62 0.37 -26.40
CA GLY A 258 -1.15 -0.17 -27.65
C GLY A 258 -2.38 -1.07 -27.51
N TRP A 259 -3.03 -1.08 -26.36
CA TRP A 259 -4.26 -1.83 -26.12
C TRP A 259 -5.53 -1.05 -26.49
N GLY A 260 -5.60 -0.54 -27.72
CA GLY A 260 -6.75 0.17 -28.21
C GLY A 260 -6.84 1.61 -27.73
N ILE A 261 -7.96 1.96 -27.06
CA ILE A 261 -8.18 3.33 -26.54
C ILE A 261 -7.35 3.66 -25.30
N TYR A 262 -6.75 2.66 -24.67
CA TYR A 262 -5.81 2.83 -23.57
C TYR A 262 -4.39 2.90 -24.08
N ASN A 263 -3.62 3.79 -23.52
CA ASN A 263 -2.20 3.93 -23.79
C ASN A 263 -1.44 3.92 -22.46
N GLY A 264 -1.57 2.83 -21.72
CA GLY A 264 -0.91 2.62 -20.44
C GLY A 264 0.61 2.65 -20.55
N TRP A 265 1.28 2.85 -19.42
CA TRP A 265 2.75 2.88 -19.37
C TRP A 265 3.36 1.49 -19.24
N GLY A 266 2.60 0.51 -18.78
CA GLY A 266 3.00 -0.89 -18.70
C GLY A 266 4.19 -1.13 -17.78
N GLN A 267 4.28 -0.39 -16.67
CA GLN A 267 5.39 -0.48 -15.72
C GLN A 267 5.06 -1.41 -14.55
N ASN A 268 6.08 -1.76 -13.75
CA ASN A 268 5.97 -2.60 -12.57
C ASN A 268 5.31 -3.96 -12.86
N LYS A 269 5.86 -4.67 -13.81
CA LYS A 269 5.38 -6.01 -14.15
C LYS A 269 5.71 -6.99 -13.03
N PRO A 270 4.79 -7.92 -12.69
CA PRO A 270 5.05 -8.98 -11.73
C PRO A 270 6.30 -9.78 -12.10
N SER A 271 7.13 -10.10 -11.11
CA SER A 271 8.27 -10.99 -11.33
C SER A 271 7.83 -12.44 -11.44
N TYR A 272 8.71 -13.29 -11.98
CA TYR A 272 8.50 -14.74 -11.91
C TYR A 272 8.54 -15.27 -10.48
N ASP A 273 9.23 -14.56 -9.58
CA ASP A 273 9.38 -14.99 -8.18
C ASP A 273 8.05 -14.98 -7.41
N ILE A 274 7.21 -13.97 -7.61
CA ILE A 274 5.87 -13.97 -7.00
C ILE A 274 4.94 -15.01 -7.64
N TYR A 275 5.05 -15.24 -8.95
CA TYR A 275 4.32 -16.31 -9.62
C TYR A 275 4.71 -17.69 -9.08
N GLU A 276 6.03 -17.95 -8.95
CA GLU A 276 6.55 -19.18 -8.36
C GLU A 276 6.08 -19.38 -6.91
N GLU A 277 5.99 -18.29 -6.13
CA GLU A 277 5.43 -18.35 -4.78
C GLU A 277 3.94 -18.74 -4.78
N MET A 278 3.15 -18.11 -5.66
CA MET A 278 1.70 -18.36 -5.74
C MET A 278 1.35 -19.76 -6.24
N ILE A 279 2.12 -20.34 -7.16
CA ILE A 279 1.83 -21.68 -7.69
C ILE A 279 2.12 -22.81 -6.71
N LYS A 280 2.75 -22.55 -5.57
CA LYS A 280 2.86 -23.51 -4.46
C LYS A 280 1.49 -23.96 -3.95
N ASP A 281 0.48 -23.11 -4.05
CA ASP A 281 -0.91 -23.40 -3.74
C ASP A 281 -1.69 -24.06 -4.87
N GLY A 282 -1.02 -24.45 -5.96
CA GLY A 282 -1.60 -25.03 -7.16
C GLY A 282 -1.69 -24.03 -8.31
N ALA A 283 -1.30 -24.47 -9.49
CA ALA A 283 -1.35 -23.65 -10.70
C ALA A 283 -2.80 -23.29 -11.04
N GLY A 284 -3.02 -22.01 -11.40
CA GLY A 284 -4.35 -21.53 -11.82
C GLY A 284 -5.38 -21.44 -10.70
N ASN A 285 -4.97 -21.38 -9.43
CA ASN A 285 -5.88 -21.11 -8.31
C ASN A 285 -6.56 -19.74 -8.45
N ASP A 286 -7.64 -19.49 -7.73
CA ASP A 286 -8.44 -18.27 -7.88
C ASP A 286 -7.70 -17.00 -7.52
N ARG A 287 -6.75 -17.09 -6.57
CA ARG A 287 -5.90 -15.95 -6.20
C ARG A 287 -4.98 -15.54 -7.36
N ILE A 288 -4.36 -16.51 -8.05
CA ILE A 288 -3.52 -16.24 -9.24
C ILE A 288 -4.35 -15.58 -10.34
N LYS A 289 -5.52 -16.16 -10.68
CA LYS A 289 -6.38 -15.63 -11.75
C LYS A 289 -6.78 -14.18 -11.55
N ARG A 290 -7.04 -13.78 -10.30
CA ARG A 290 -7.35 -12.38 -9.99
C ARG A 290 -6.12 -11.50 -9.95
N THR A 291 -4.98 -12.02 -9.52
CA THR A 291 -3.80 -11.21 -9.26
C THR A 291 -2.96 -10.98 -10.51
N LEU A 292 -2.86 -11.99 -11.39
CA LEU A 292 -1.95 -12.00 -12.53
C LEU A 292 -2.67 -12.33 -13.85
N LEU A 293 -2.24 -11.68 -14.93
CA LEU A 293 -2.39 -12.18 -16.28
C LEU A 293 -1.07 -12.80 -16.74
N GLU A 294 -1.15 -14.01 -17.28
CA GLU A 294 0.01 -14.70 -17.87
C GLU A 294 0.07 -14.46 -19.37
N TYR A 295 1.29 -14.40 -19.91
CA TYR A 295 1.53 -14.27 -21.34
C TYR A 295 0.79 -15.37 -22.11
N GLY A 296 0.04 -14.96 -23.15
CA GLY A 296 -0.80 -15.86 -23.93
C GLY A 296 -2.18 -16.18 -23.32
N GLN A 297 -2.48 -15.71 -22.09
CA GLN A 297 -3.78 -15.87 -21.47
C GLN A 297 -4.84 -15.04 -22.20
N GLU A 298 -6.03 -15.60 -22.38
CA GLU A 298 -7.18 -14.87 -22.88
C GLU A 298 -7.83 -14.03 -21.77
N PHE A 299 -8.24 -12.83 -22.12
CA PHE A 299 -8.93 -11.90 -21.23
C PHE A 299 -9.92 -11.02 -22.00
N GLU A 300 -10.93 -10.52 -21.29
CA GLU A 300 -11.91 -9.60 -21.84
C GLU A 300 -11.42 -8.15 -21.74
N PHE A 301 -11.48 -7.40 -22.85
CA PHE A 301 -11.04 -6.03 -22.93
C PHE A 301 -12.02 -5.22 -23.80
N PHE A 302 -12.85 -4.40 -23.17
CA PHE A 302 -13.89 -3.62 -23.84
C PHE A 302 -14.81 -4.43 -24.75
N GLY A 303 -15.24 -5.62 -24.27
CA GLY A 303 -16.16 -6.49 -25.00
C GLY A 303 -15.52 -7.37 -26.07
N GLU A 304 -14.21 -7.34 -26.19
CA GLU A 304 -13.45 -8.21 -27.09
C GLU A 304 -12.59 -9.18 -26.30
N THR A 305 -12.58 -10.46 -26.69
CA THR A 305 -11.62 -11.43 -26.16
C THR A 305 -10.28 -11.20 -26.83
N ARG A 306 -9.25 -10.98 -26.02
CA ARG A 306 -7.86 -10.79 -26.45
C ARG A 306 -6.93 -11.76 -25.77
N LYS A 307 -5.74 -11.94 -26.33
CA LYS A 307 -4.63 -12.64 -25.67
C LYS A 307 -3.63 -11.64 -25.14
N PHE A 308 -3.19 -11.84 -23.91
CA PHE A 308 -2.14 -11.02 -23.33
C PHE A 308 -0.81 -11.26 -24.03
N PHE A 309 -0.26 -10.24 -24.59
CA PHE A 309 1.15 -10.15 -24.98
C PHE A 309 1.66 -8.77 -24.59
N SER A 310 2.91 -8.65 -24.29
CA SER A 310 3.43 -7.38 -23.87
C SER A 310 4.12 -6.66 -25.03
N THR A 311 3.83 -5.37 -25.15
CA THR A 311 4.50 -4.44 -26.06
C THR A 311 5.29 -3.37 -25.31
N ALA A 312 5.32 -3.47 -23.97
CA ALA A 312 5.99 -2.52 -23.12
C ALA A 312 7.53 -2.71 -23.14
N ASP A 313 8.24 -1.65 -22.78
CA ASP A 313 9.69 -1.68 -22.63
C ASP A 313 10.14 -2.53 -21.43
N VAL A 314 9.23 -2.78 -20.49
CA VAL A 314 9.44 -3.63 -19.31
C VAL A 314 8.62 -4.90 -19.46
N GLU A 315 9.27 -6.03 -19.50
CA GLU A 315 8.70 -7.33 -19.79
C GLU A 315 9.05 -8.35 -18.71
N SER A 316 8.08 -9.12 -18.24
CA SER A 316 8.31 -10.23 -17.31
C SER A 316 7.56 -11.51 -17.65
N GLY A 317 6.69 -11.45 -18.67
CA GLY A 317 5.75 -12.52 -18.97
C GLY A 317 4.44 -12.44 -18.19
N PHE A 318 4.26 -11.41 -17.37
CA PHE A 318 3.09 -11.20 -16.51
C PHE A 318 2.62 -9.75 -16.50
N MET A 319 1.36 -9.57 -16.10
CA MET A 319 0.79 -8.27 -15.81
C MET A 319 -0.09 -8.33 -14.55
N ILE A 320 -0.18 -7.24 -13.80
CA ILE A 320 -1.08 -7.13 -12.65
C ILE A 320 -2.51 -7.08 -13.14
N ASN A 321 -3.36 -8.00 -12.65
CA ASN A 321 -4.78 -8.08 -12.99
C ASN A 321 -5.71 -7.61 -11.85
N LYS A 322 -5.18 -7.38 -10.68
CA LYS A 322 -5.94 -7.14 -9.46
C LYS A 322 -6.89 -5.93 -9.56
N TYR A 323 -6.46 -4.86 -10.22
CA TYR A 323 -7.22 -3.60 -10.35
C TYR A 323 -7.76 -3.34 -11.75
N MET A 324 -7.63 -4.30 -12.66
CA MET A 324 -8.01 -4.12 -14.05
C MET A 324 -9.51 -4.32 -14.26
N ASP A 325 -10.26 -3.24 -14.24
CA ASP A 325 -11.71 -3.25 -14.45
C ASP A 325 -12.14 -3.03 -15.89
N ALA A 326 -11.29 -2.44 -16.71
CA ALA A 326 -11.51 -2.27 -18.15
C ALA A 326 -11.80 -3.59 -18.87
N PHE A 327 -11.26 -4.69 -18.37
CA PHE A 327 -11.49 -6.03 -18.88
C PHE A 327 -12.93 -6.52 -18.75
N LYS A 328 -13.71 -5.92 -17.85
CA LYS A 328 -15.10 -6.30 -17.60
C LYS A 328 -16.12 -5.47 -18.38
N TYR A 329 -15.67 -4.41 -19.08
CA TYR A 329 -16.57 -3.60 -19.89
C TYR A 329 -16.89 -4.27 -21.21
N LYS A 330 -18.11 -4.75 -21.32
CA LYS A 330 -18.66 -5.28 -22.57
C LYS A 330 -19.29 -4.22 -23.47
N ASP A 331 -19.37 -2.99 -23.01
CA ASP A 331 -20.12 -1.91 -23.63
C ASP A 331 -19.16 -0.85 -24.13
N ALA A 332 -18.91 -0.85 -25.45
CA ALA A 332 -18.07 0.18 -26.09
C ALA A 332 -18.59 1.61 -25.87
N ASP A 333 -19.89 1.76 -25.56
CA ASP A 333 -20.53 3.05 -25.28
C ASP A 333 -20.23 3.57 -23.87
N LYS A 334 -19.66 2.75 -22.99
CA LYS A 334 -19.21 3.17 -21.65
C LYS A 334 -17.87 3.90 -21.69
N LYS A 335 -17.66 4.68 -22.74
CA LYS A 335 -16.50 5.58 -22.90
C LYS A 335 -16.34 6.59 -21.76
N GLY A 336 -17.32 6.69 -20.87
CA GLY A 336 -17.28 7.56 -19.68
C GLY A 336 -16.20 7.20 -18.65
N TYR A 337 -15.53 6.06 -18.82
CA TYR A 337 -14.41 5.66 -17.95
C TYR A 337 -13.04 6.01 -18.52
N VAL A 338 -12.98 6.38 -19.77
CA VAL A 338 -11.80 6.98 -20.39
C VAL A 338 -11.87 8.46 -20.13
N SER A 339 -10.82 9.05 -19.57
CA SER A 339 -10.77 10.50 -19.37
C SER A 339 -11.00 11.21 -20.71
N THR A 340 -11.45 12.46 -20.65
CA THR A 340 -11.78 13.25 -21.84
C THR A 340 -10.63 13.45 -22.83
N ASN A 341 -9.38 13.24 -22.40
CA ASN A 341 -8.19 13.26 -23.26
C ASN A 341 -7.80 11.88 -23.82
N GLY A 342 -8.53 10.81 -23.46
CA GLY A 342 -8.35 9.47 -24.01
C GLY A 342 -7.13 8.70 -23.53
N ASP A 343 -6.16 9.35 -22.88
CA ASP A 343 -4.89 8.76 -22.46
C ASP A 343 -4.82 8.43 -20.96
N TRP A 344 -5.81 8.87 -20.20
CA TRP A 344 -5.83 8.81 -18.73
C TRP A 344 -7.13 8.20 -18.20
N PRO A 345 -7.34 6.89 -18.40
CA PRO A 345 -8.54 6.24 -17.89
C PRO A 345 -8.53 6.15 -16.38
N THR A 346 -9.67 6.42 -15.75
CA THR A 346 -9.88 6.23 -14.32
C THR A 346 -10.57 4.91 -14.04
N SER A 347 -10.15 4.22 -12.98
CA SER A 347 -10.74 2.94 -12.57
C SER A 347 -12.02 3.12 -11.78
N ARG A 348 -12.96 2.18 -11.94
CA ARG A 348 -14.14 2.05 -11.08
C ARG A 348 -13.87 1.19 -9.84
N VAL A 349 -12.82 0.42 -9.84
CA VAL A 349 -12.47 -0.44 -8.71
C VAL A 349 -12.09 0.40 -7.51
N ASN A 350 -12.65 0.10 -6.35
CA ASN A 350 -12.10 0.61 -5.11
C ASN A 350 -10.69 0.06 -4.93
N MET A 351 -9.74 0.93 -4.63
CA MET A 351 -8.37 0.53 -4.32
C MET A 351 -8.16 0.54 -2.81
N PRO A 352 -8.24 -0.60 -2.13
CA PRO A 352 -8.05 -0.65 -0.69
C PRO A 352 -6.59 -0.29 -0.36
N LEU A 353 -6.40 0.68 0.53
CA LEU A 353 -5.13 1.00 1.17
C LEU A 353 -4.95 0.17 2.44
N ILE A 354 -6.05 -0.26 3.03
CA ILE A 354 -6.11 -1.18 4.16
C ILE A 354 -7.44 -1.95 4.11
N ARG A 355 -7.38 -3.26 4.28
CA ARG A 355 -8.55 -4.14 4.27
C ARG A 355 -8.45 -5.20 5.37
N PHE A 356 -9.56 -5.85 5.69
CA PHE A 356 -9.64 -6.75 6.83
C PHE A 356 -8.70 -7.97 6.72
N ALA A 357 -8.41 -8.44 5.50
CA ALA A 357 -7.42 -9.50 5.31
C ALA A 357 -6.02 -9.13 5.85
N GLU A 358 -5.58 -7.87 5.67
CA GLU A 358 -4.32 -7.40 6.26
C GLU A 358 -4.38 -7.44 7.80
N MET A 359 -5.54 -7.16 8.39
CA MET A 359 -5.73 -7.23 9.84
C MET A 359 -5.59 -8.67 10.37
N LEU A 360 -6.15 -9.65 9.66
CA LEU A 360 -5.97 -11.06 10.00
C LEU A 360 -4.51 -11.49 9.91
N LEU A 361 -3.79 -11.01 8.90
CA LEU A 361 -2.36 -11.30 8.74
C LEU A 361 -1.51 -10.66 9.85
N PHE A 362 -1.82 -9.44 10.27
CA PHE A 362 -1.16 -8.83 11.42
C PHE A 362 -1.49 -9.57 12.73
N ARG A 363 -2.74 -10.03 12.91
CA ARG A 363 -3.11 -10.80 14.10
C ARG A 363 -2.46 -12.18 14.10
N ALA A 364 -2.36 -12.84 12.95
CA ALA A 364 -1.61 -14.09 12.81
C ALA A 364 -0.13 -13.90 13.17
N GLU A 365 0.50 -12.83 12.71
CA GLU A 365 1.86 -12.48 13.08
C GLU A 365 2.00 -12.25 14.59
N ALA A 366 1.07 -11.50 15.19
CA ALA A 366 1.01 -11.26 16.63
C ALA A 366 0.85 -12.56 17.41
N TYR A 367 0.03 -13.49 16.93
CA TYR A 367 -0.12 -14.81 17.55
C TYR A 367 1.17 -15.64 17.47
N LEU A 368 1.85 -15.64 16.33
CA LEU A 368 3.16 -16.30 16.23
C LEU A 368 4.18 -15.66 17.17
N ALA A 369 4.23 -14.34 17.22
CA ALA A 369 5.15 -13.59 18.07
C ALA A 369 4.87 -13.79 19.58
N THR A 370 3.64 -14.13 19.97
CA THR A 370 3.22 -14.40 21.35
C THR A 370 3.05 -15.89 21.65
N ASN A 371 3.57 -16.77 20.76
CA ASN A 371 3.59 -18.22 20.93
C ASN A 371 2.19 -18.88 20.96
N HIS A 372 1.30 -18.44 20.05
CA HIS A 372 -0.03 -19.02 19.81
C HIS A 372 -0.19 -19.46 18.35
N PRO A 373 0.62 -20.41 17.85
CA PRO A 373 0.63 -20.79 16.44
C PRO A 373 -0.66 -21.47 15.96
N ASP A 374 -1.46 -22.03 16.83
CA ASP A 374 -2.80 -22.57 16.59
C ASP A 374 -3.79 -21.47 16.20
N LYS A 375 -3.74 -20.33 16.89
CA LYS A 375 -4.56 -19.16 16.57
C LYS A 375 -4.11 -18.48 15.30
N ALA A 376 -2.80 -18.42 15.06
CA ALA A 376 -2.27 -17.95 13.79
C ALA A 376 -2.78 -18.79 12.61
N ALA A 377 -2.74 -20.12 12.73
CA ALA A 377 -3.31 -21.02 11.73
C ALA A 377 -4.81 -20.77 11.48
N THR A 378 -5.58 -20.43 12.51
CA THR A 378 -6.99 -20.08 12.38
C THR A 378 -7.19 -18.86 11.49
N ASP A 379 -6.44 -17.79 11.70
CA ASP A 379 -6.55 -16.56 10.89
C ASP A 379 -6.08 -16.78 9.45
N LEU A 380 -4.94 -17.44 9.25
CA LEU A 380 -4.43 -17.76 7.92
C LEU A 380 -5.40 -18.67 7.14
N ASN A 381 -6.00 -19.64 7.81
CA ASN A 381 -6.96 -20.53 7.18
C ASN A 381 -8.27 -19.85 6.77
N ARG A 382 -8.66 -18.76 7.40
CA ARG A 382 -9.79 -17.95 6.91
C ARG A 382 -9.52 -17.39 5.51
N LEU A 383 -8.30 -16.87 5.28
CA LEU A 383 -7.87 -16.35 3.99
C LEU A 383 -7.79 -17.48 2.95
N ARG A 384 -7.17 -18.59 3.31
CA ARG A 384 -7.01 -19.75 2.43
C ARG A 384 -8.36 -20.36 2.03
N THR A 385 -9.28 -20.50 2.98
CA THR A 385 -10.64 -21.00 2.71
C THR A 385 -11.40 -20.07 1.76
N ARG A 386 -11.32 -18.75 1.97
CA ARG A 386 -11.95 -17.76 1.09
C ARG A 386 -11.40 -17.83 -0.34
N ALA A 387 -10.11 -18.12 -0.49
CA ALA A 387 -9.43 -18.27 -1.78
C ALA A 387 -9.50 -19.71 -2.35
N HIS A 388 -10.31 -20.59 -1.76
CA HIS A 388 -10.47 -22.00 -2.11
C HIS A 388 -9.16 -22.79 -2.11
N LEU A 389 -8.24 -22.45 -1.20
CA LEU A 389 -6.95 -23.10 -1.04
C LEU A 389 -7.00 -24.13 0.10
N THR A 390 -6.10 -25.11 0.04
CA THR A 390 -5.95 -26.10 1.11
C THR A 390 -5.56 -25.45 2.42
N PRO A 391 -6.30 -25.62 3.52
CA PRO A 391 -5.95 -25.10 4.82
C PRO A 391 -4.62 -25.65 5.35
N ILE A 392 -3.92 -24.86 6.14
CA ILE A 392 -2.76 -25.26 6.92
C ILE A 392 -3.21 -26.30 7.95
N ALA A 393 -2.54 -27.45 7.97
CA ALA A 393 -2.82 -28.52 8.94
C ALA A 393 -2.01 -28.29 10.23
N GLY A 394 -2.71 -28.16 11.36
CA GLY A 394 -2.08 -27.95 12.67
C GLY A 394 -1.66 -26.50 12.93
N ASN A 395 -0.48 -26.33 13.53
CA ASN A 395 0.06 -25.03 13.90
C ASN A 395 0.67 -24.32 12.69
N ALA A 396 0.44 -23.02 12.58
CA ALA A 396 1.10 -22.20 11.57
C ALA A 396 2.57 -21.94 11.92
N THR A 397 3.39 -21.78 10.90
CA THR A 397 4.78 -21.38 10.96
C THR A 397 4.98 -19.93 10.49
N TRP A 398 6.14 -19.37 10.69
CA TRP A 398 6.51 -18.08 10.13
C TRP A 398 6.63 -18.13 8.59
N THR A 399 7.00 -19.28 8.03
CA THR A 399 6.98 -19.53 6.59
C THR A 399 5.56 -19.50 6.04
N ASP A 400 4.58 -20.06 6.74
CA ASP A 400 3.17 -19.98 6.34
C ASP A 400 2.67 -18.52 6.34
N LEU A 401 3.02 -17.75 7.37
CA LEU A 401 2.67 -16.32 7.44
C LEU A 401 3.29 -15.54 6.28
N TYR A 402 4.59 -15.73 6.03
CA TYR A 402 5.30 -15.07 4.94
C TYR A 402 4.64 -15.37 3.59
N HIS A 403 4.39 -16.64 3.30
CA HIS A 403 3.75 -17.09 2.08
C HIS A 403 2.35 -16.49 1.92
N GLU A 404 1.51 -16.61 2.95
CA GLU A 404 0.13 -16.14 2.89
C GLU A 404 0.05 -14.63 2.73
N ARG A 405 0.87 -13.87 3.49
CA ARG A 405 0.90 -12.40 3.40
C ARG A 405 1.37 -11.94 2.03
N ARG A 406 2.44 -12.52 1.51
CA ARG A 406 2.99 -12.19 0.20
C ARG A 406 2.01 -12.46 -0.93
N CYS A 407 1.34 -13.62 -0.92
CA CYS A 407 0.39 -14.01 -1.96
C CYS A 407 -0.95 -13.27 -1.87
N GLU A 408 -1.50 -13.12 -0.67
CA GLU A 408 -2.79 -12.46 -0.44
C GLU A 408 -2.74 -10.99 -0.81
N LEU A 409 -1.69 -10.29 -0.37
CA LEU A 409 -1.56 -8.84 -0.50
C LEU A 409 -0.69 -8.40 -1.69
N ALA A 410 -0.31 -9.33 -2.58
CA ALA A 410 0.51 -9.03 -3.74
C ALA A 410 -0.03 -7.82 -4.52
N PHE A 411 0.84 -6.86 -4.80
CA PHE A 411 0.57 -5.63 -5.55
C PHE A 411 -0.47 -4.69 -4.94
N GLU A 412 -0.75 -4.83 -3.64
CA GLU A 412 -1.57 -3.87 -2.90
C GLU A 412 -0.69 -2.82 -2.19
N PHE A 413 -1.33 -1.77 -1.68
CA PHE A 413 -0.64 -0.67 -0.98
C PHE A 413 -0.29 -1.00 0.48
N THR A 414 0.03 -2.25 0.78
CA THR A 414 0.30 -2.76 2.14
C THR A 414 1.75 -2.64 2.57
N ASP A 415 2.61 -2.15 1.67
CA ASP A 415 4.05 -1.94 1.88
C ASP A 415 4.83 -3.22 2.23
N HIS A 416 4.83 -4.16 1.29
CA HIS A 416 5.58 -5.41 1.43
C HIS A 416 7.08 -5.18 1.65
N LEU A 417 7.67 -4.15 1.03
CA LEU A 417 9.07 -3.79 1.27
C LEU A 417 9.33 -3.50 2.75
N TYR A 418 8.42 -2.76 3.41
CA TYR A 418 8.61 -2.45 4.82
C TYR A 418 8.35 -3.68 5.72
N ASP A 419 7.47 -4.59 5.34
CA ASP A 419 7.34 -5.89 6.02
C ASP A 419 8.67 -6.64 6.01
N LEU A 420 9.33 -6.72 4.86
CA LEU A 420 10.65 -7.36 4.74
C LEU A 420 11.69 -6.65 5.61
N LYS A 421 11.73 -5.31 5.61
CA LYS A 421 12.65 -4.52 6.42
C LYS A 421 12.46 -4.78 7.92
N ARG A 422 11.21 -4.73 8.43
CA ARG A 422 10.92 -4.96 9.85
C ARG A 422 11.16 -6.42 10.26
N TRP A 423 10.92 -7.40 9.39
CA TRP A 423 11.23 -8.80 9.64
C TRP A 423 12.74 -9.06 9.65
N PHE A 424 13.49 -8.41 8.76
CA PHE A 424 14.94 -8.46 8.80
C PHE A 424 15.50 -7.88 10.11
N HIS A 425 14.96 -6.75 10.55
CA HIS A 425 15.40 -6.05 11.76
C HIS A 425 15.01 -6.81 13.05
N ALA A 426 13.75 -7.16 13.21
CA ALA A 426 13.16 -7.61 14.47
C ALA A 426 12.51 -9.00 14.44
N GLY A 427 12.46 -9.67 13.29
CA GLY A 427 11.90 -11.01 13.12
C GLY A 427 12.69 -12.09 13.85
N ASN A 428 12.07 -13.25 14.04
CA ASN A 428 12.81 -14.43 14.48
C ASN A 428 13.73 -14.95 13.34
N ALA A 429 14.54 -15.97 13.65
CA ALA A 429 15.51 -16.48 12.69
C ALA A 429 14.89 -16.97 11.36
N GLU A 430 13.69 -17.58 11.41
CA GLU A 430 13.01 -18.13 10.26
C GLU A 430 12.55 -17.01 9.29
N ILE A 431 11.74 -16.05 9.78
CA ILE A 431 11.22 -14.99 8.92
C ILE A 431 12.30 -13.99 8.51
N LYS A 432 13.31 -13.78 9.37
CA LYS A 432 14.47 -12.96 9.04
C LYS A 432 15.23 -13.52 7.85
N ALA A 433 15.45 -14.83 7.79
CA ALA A 433 16.14 -15.47 6.66
C ALA A 433 15.35 -15.35 5.35
N LEU A 434 14.02 -15.45 5.42
CA LEU A 434 13.14 -15.24 4.25
C LEU A 434 13.20 -13.79 3.76
N ALA A 435 13.12 -12.83 4.67
CA ALA A 435 13.22 -11.42 4.36
C ALA A 435 14.60 -11.05 3.78
N GLU A 436 15.69 -11.54 4.37
CA GLU A 436 17.05 -11.31 3.86
C GLU A 436 17.23 -11.86 2.45
N LYS A 437 16.69 -13.06 2.19
CA LYS A 437 16.75 -13.68 0.86
C LYS A 437 16.02 -12.80 -0.17
N GLU A 438 14.81 -12.34 0.13
CA GLU A 438 14.01 -11.55 -0.80
C GLU A 438 14.59 -10.15 -1.00
N LEU A 439 14.99 -9.45 0.06
CA LEU A 439 15.62 -8.13 -0.04
C LEU A 439 16.88 -8.11 -0.91
N ASN A 440 17.61 -9.22 -0.94
CA ASN A 440 18.85 -9.34 -1.74
C ASN A 440 18.66 -10.07 -3.07
N ALA A 441 17.46 -10.54 -3.39
CA ALA A 441 17.19 -11.23 -4.64
C ALA A 441 17.12 -10.25 -5.83
N HIS A 442 17.50 -10.77 -7.01
CA HIS A 442 17.22 -10.12 -8.28
C HIS A 442 15.90 -10.66 -8.82
N PRO A 443 14.94 -9.80 -9.23
CA PRO A 443 13.69 -10.26 -9.80
C PRO A 443 13.96 -11.03 -11.09
N ARG A 444 13.32 -12.19 -11.24
CA ARG A 444 13.37 -13.01 -12.44
C ARG A 444 12.16 -12.75 -13.33
N ALA A 445 12.31 -13.01 -14.60
CA ALA A 445 11.28 -12.86 -15.62
C ALA A 445 11.24 -14.06 -16.56
N ARG A 446 10.13 -14.24 -17.28
CA ARG A 446 10.04 -15.10 -18.45
C ARG A 446 10.48 -14.33 -19.68
N HIS A 447 11.47 -14.84 -20.38
CA HIS A 447 12.02 -14.28 -21.61
C HIS A 447 11.63 -15.14 -22.79
N TYR A 448 10.76 -14.63 -23.65
CA TYR A 448 10.24 -15.34 -24.81
C TYR A 448 11.17 -15.15 -26.00
N ALA A 449 11.49 -16.25 -26.71
CA ALA A 449 12.34 -16.23 -27.90
C ALA A 449 11.73 -15.36 -29.00
N ASP A 450 10.40 -15.37 -29.15
CA ASP A 450 9.64 -14.45 -30.00
C ASP A 450 8.47 -13.85 -29.22
N ARG A 451 8.53 -12.56 -28.95
CA ARG A 451 7.47 -11.83 -28.21
C ARG A 451 6.16 -11.69 -28.98
N GLY A 452 6.16 -11.92 -30.29
CA GLY A 452 4.97 -11.92 -31.14
C GLY A 452 4.26 -13.27 -31.19
N ASP A 453 4.92 -14.35 -30.75
CA ASP A 453 4.38 -15.69 -30.77
C ASP A 453 4.06 -16.19 -29.34
N TYR A 454 2.77 -16.40 -29.05
CA TYR A 454 2.29 -16.95 -27.78
C TYR A 454 2.78 -18.35 -27.46
N ASN A 455 3.20 -19.12 -28.48
CA ASN A 455 3.74 -20.47 -28.33
C ASN A 455 5.28 -20.48 -28.31
N SER A 456 5.89 -19.31 -28.38
CA SER A 456 7.36 -19.20 -28.31
C SER A 456 7.88 -19.83 -27.03
N THR A 457 8.99 -20.51 -27.13
CA THR A 457 9.72 -21.01 -25.96
C THR A 457 10.17 -19.84 -25.10
N PHE A 458 10.28 -20.06 -23.81
CA PHE A 458 10.78 -19.04 -22.89
C PHE A 458 11.82 -19.65 -21.94
N GLU A 459 12.69 -18.78 -21.45
CA GLU A 459 13.64 -19.05 -20.38
C GLU A 459 13.31 -18.22 -19.16
N ILE A 460 13.70 -18.70 -17.99
CA ILE A 460 13.54 -17.97 -16.72
C ILE A 460 14.94 -17.52 -16.29
N GLY A 461 15.12 -16.24 -16.13
CA GLY A 461 16.39 -15.66 -15.73
C GLY A 461 16.23 -14.32 -15.04
N ALA A 462 17.35 -13.77 -14.57
CA ALA A 462 17.38 -12.44 -14.01
C ALA A 462 16.91 -11.43 -15.07
N TYR A 463 16.01 -10.54 -14.66
CA TYR A 463 15.42 -9.55 -15.56
C TYR A 463 16.48 -8.67 -16.24
N GLU A 464 17.48 -8.27 -15.47
CA GLU A 464 18.55 -7.39 -15.93
C GLU A 464 19.41 -7.97 -17.04
N ASP A 465 19.62 -9.28 -17.03
CA ASP A 465 20.47 -9.98 -18.00
C ASP A 465 19.90 -9.86 -19.43
N TYR A 466 18.58 -9.70 -19.56
CA TYR A 466 17.90 -9.68 -20.86
C TYR A 466 17.53 -8.28 -21.34
N VAL A 467 17.37 -7.34 -20.43
CA VAL A 467 16.92 -5.97 -20.78
C VAL A 467 18.07 -5.03 -21.01
N ASN A 468 19.23 -5.34 -20.44
CA ASN A 468 20.38 -4.45 -20.52
C ASN A 468 21.71 -5.22 -20.38
N GLU A 469 22.03 -6.02 -21.37
CA GLU A 469 23.27 -6.81 -21.45
C GLU A 469 24.53 -5.97 -21.24
N ALA A 470 24.52 -4.70 -21.71
CA ALA A 470 25.69 -3.83 -21.61
C ALA A 470 25.85 -3.19 -20.21
N ASN A 471 24.79 -3.11 -19.41
CA ASN A 471 24.81 -2.46 -18.10
C ASN A 471 23.64 -2.95 -17.22
N PRO A 472 23.69 -4.17 -16.71
CA PRO A 472 22.61 -4.76 -15.91
C PRO A 472 22.39 -3.99 -14.60
N LEU A 473 21.11 -3.90 -14.19
CA LEU A 473 20.71 -3.36 -12.90
C LEU A 473 20.91 -4.41 -11.81
N VAL A 474 22.11 -4.50 -11.28
CA VAL A 474 22.43 -5.46 -10.22
C VAL A 474 22.21 -4.83 -8.86
N LYS A 475 21.65 -5.55 -7.90
CA LYS A 475 21.70 -5.14 -6.49
C LYS A 475 23.16 -5.16 -6.03
N ALA A 476 23.84 -4.04 -6.23
CA ALA A 476 25.26 -3.90 -5.93
C ALA A 476 25.53 -3.76 -4.42
N VAL A 477 24.52 -3.39 -3.66
CA VAL A 477 24.58 -3.20 -2.20
C VAL A 477 23.74 -4.26 -1.54
N LYS A 478 24.34 -5.02 -0.63
CA LYS A 478 23.61 -5.97 0.21
C LYS A 478 22.78 -5.18 1.24
N TYR A 479 21.52 -5.57 1.43
CA TYR A 479 20.66 -4.99 2.44
C TYR A 479 21.23 -5.20 3.85
N ASP A 480 21.24 -4.17 4.66
CA ASP A 480 21.54 -4.20 6.09
C ASP A 480 20.60 -3.26 6.87
N ASP A 481 20.73 -3.22 8.19
CA ASP A 481 19.80 -2.54 9.09
C ASP A 481 19.72 -1.02 8.91
N HIS A 482 20.71 -0.33 8.31
CA HIS A 482 20.61 1.11 8.12
C HIS A 482 19.52 1.46 7.09
N PHE A 483 19.19 0.53 6.19
CA PHE A 483 18.12 0.71 5.21
C PHE A 483 16.70 0.56 5.80
N ILE A 484 16.55 0.31 7.10
CA ILE A 484 15.22 0.22 7.72
C ILE A 484 14.41 1.51 7.52
N ALA A 485 15.08 2.66 7.60
CA ALA A 485 14.50 3.95 7.26
C ALA A 485 15.11 4.51 5.99
N PHE A 486 14.34 5.29 5.24
CA PHE A 486 14.86 6.09 4.13
C PHE A 486 15.65 7.31 4.64
N PRO A 487 16.58 7.82 3.85
CA PRO A 487 17.20 9.12 4.14
C PRO A 487 16.17 10.24 4.03
N TYR A 488 16.27 11.22 4.92
CA TYR A 488 15.51 12.45 4.76
C TYR A 488 15.89 13.16 3.46
N PRO A 489 14.93 13.79 2.76
CA PRO A 489 15.25 14.58 1.59
C PRO A 489 16.27 15.66 1.91
N SER A 490 17.35 15.73 1.15
CA SER A 490 18.46 16.69 1.36
C SER A 490 17.99 18.14 1.37
N THR A 491 16.92 18.42 0.60
CA THR A 491 16.29 19.74 0.57
C THR A 491 15.66 20.12 1.92
N GLU A 492 15.08 19.16 2.65
CA GLU A 492 14.46 19.42 3.96
C GLU A 492 15.52 19.62 5.06
N ILE A 493 16.61 18.86 5.00
CA ILE A 493 17.77 19.08 5.86
C ILE A 493 18.30 20.52 5.67
N THR A 494 18.49 20.94 4.41
CA THR A 494 19.00 22.28 4.07
C THR A 494 18.03 23.37 4.54
N LYS A 495 16.72 23.24 4.27
CA LYS A 495 15.71 24.22 4.69
C LYS A 495 15.64 24.38 6.21
N SER A 496 15.88 23.31 6.95
CA SER A 496 15.85 23.34 8.41
C SER A 496 17.05 24.05 9.05
N GLY A 497 18.04 24.49 8.26
CA GLY A 497 19.28 25.06 8.78
C GLY A 497 20.10 24.10 9.65
N GLY A 498 19.90 22.75 9.44
CA GLY A 498 20.56 21.70 10.22
C GLY A 498 19.82 21.29 11.49
N ALA A 499 18.62 21.82 11.72
CA ALA A 499 17.77 21.36 12.84
C ALA A 499 17.23 19.94 12.62
N LEU A 500 16.94 19.58 11.38
CA LEU A 500 16.63 18.20 10.99
C LEU A 500 17.95 17.47 10.70
N LYS A 501 18.14 16.33 11.35
CA LYS A 501 19.33 15.49 11.16
C LYS A 501 19.02 14.35 10.22
N GLN A 502 20.01 13.96 9.44
CA GLN A 502 19.94 12.77 8.58
C GLN A 502 19.96 11.48 9.41
N ASN A 503 19.36 10.43 8.90
CA ASN A 503 19.45 9.11 9.47
C ASN A 503 20.88 8.55 9.37
N ASP A 504 21.25 7.71 10.35
CA ASP A 504 22.55 7.05 10.38
C ASP A 504 22.77 6.22 9.09
N GLY A 505 23.94 6.33 8.51
CA GLY A 505 24.32 5.61 7.28
C GLY A 505 24.16 6.40 5.97
N TYR A 506 23.56 7.60 6.04
CA TYR A 506 23.35 8.47 4.86
C TYR A 506 24.06 9.81 4.95
#